data_66b04af42ddfc6930c7a9731ad48fb55
#
_entry.id   66b04af42ddfc6930c7a9731ad48fb55
#
_cell.length_a   1.000
_cell.length_b   1.000
_cell.length_c   1.000
_cell.angle_alpha   90.00
_cell.angle_beta   90.00
_cell.angle_gamma   90.00
#
_symmetry.space_group_name_H-M   'P 1'
#
loop_
_entity.id
_entity.type
_entity.pdbx_description
1 polymer ?
#
loop_
_entity_poly.entity_id
_entity_poly.type
_entity_poly.pdbx_seq_one_letter_code
_entity_poly.pdbx_strand_id
1 'polypeptide(L)'
;HVRAEYFTDDDAYLEACIAAATDHVDGKDGWLGRALGTQTWDLVLDEFPCEGIRIPLPPLQSVTYLRYVSPETGLDVTLTENTDYLVDVYSEPGWIMPGANGWPAIMDTINAVRVRFVAGYETVPPAIKHAVMLLAAHYYENRESVVLDVKPTVLPQAVDALLYPRRNWLH
;
A
#
# COMPACT_ATOMS: atom_id res chain seq x y z
N HIS A 1 20.83 12.68 -8.92
CA HIS A 1 21.50 13.53 -9.92
C HIS A 1 21.50 15.01 -9.55
N VAL A 2 21.29 15.33 -8.28
CA VAL A 2 21.46 16.68 -7.76
C VAL A 2 22.97 16.91 -7.53
N ARG A 3 23.54 17.99 -8.05
CA ARG A 3 24.95 18.36 -7.86
C ARG A 3 25.15 18.98 -6.47
N ALA A 4 24.95 18.19 -5.42
CA ALA A 4 25.06 18.59 -4.02
C ALA A 4 26.25 17.90 -3.30
N GLU A 5 27.29 17.52 -4.03
CA GLU A 5 28.37 16.64 -3.52
C GLU A 5 29.23 17.24 -2.38
N TYR A 6 29.05 18.52 -2.01
CA TYR A 6 29.94 19.17 -1.03
C TYR A 6 29.25 20.13 -0.05
N PHE A 7 27.92 20.18 -0.04
CA PHE A 7 27.16 21.08 0.84
C PHE A 7 26.19 20.31 1.73
N THR A 8 26.51 20.13 2.99
CA THR A 8 25.63 19.48 4.00
C THR A 8 24.47 20.36 4.44
N ASP A 9 24.49 21.66 4.11
CA ASP A 9 23.45 22.61 4.53
C ASP A 9 22.08 22.34 3.87
N ASP A 10 22.08 21.67 2.72
CA ASP A 10 20.85 21.30 2.00
C ASP A 10 20.36 19.85 2.26
N ASP A 11 21.11 19.05 3.05
CA ASP A 11 20.80 17.63 3.26
C ASP A 11 19.41 17.42 3.88
N ALA A 12 19.05 18.21 4.89
CA ALA A 12 17.73 18.13 5.52
C ALA A 12 16.59 18.49 4.54
N TYR A 13 16.82 19.42 3.64
CA TYR A 13 15.85 19.79 2.62
C TYR A 13 15.74 18.72 1.54
N LEU A 14 16.86 18.13 1.13
CA LEU A 14 16.88 17.01 0.18
C LEU A 14 16.16 15.77 0.75
N GLU A 15 16.38 15.45 2.02
CA GLU A 15 15.66 14.38 2.72
C GLU A 15 14.14 14.65 2.75
N ALA A 16 13.73 15.89 3.00
CA ALA A 16 12.33 16.28 2.95
C ALA A 16 11.74 16.11 1.53
N CYS A 17 12.49 16.47 0.47
CA CYS A 17 12.06 16.25 -0.91
C CYS A 17 11.92 14.76 -1.25
N ILE A 18 12.84 13.91 -0.77
CA ILE A 18 12.78 12.46 -0.95
C ILE A 18 11.57 11.88 -0.21
N ALA A 19 11.34 12.31 1.02
CA ALA A 19 10.19 11.88 1.81
C ALA A 19 8.87 12.27 1.12
N ALA A 20 8.74 13.52 0.68
CA ALA A 20 7.56 14.00 -0.04
C ALA A 20 7.34 13.26 -1.38
N ALA A 21 8.41 13.00 -2.13
CA ALA A 21 8.34 12.23 -3.37
C ALA A 21 7.92 10.78 -3.12
N THR A 22 8.41 10.17 -2.04
CA THR A 22 8.03 8.81 -1.65
C THR A 22 6.57 8.76 -1.23
N ASP A 23 6.12 9.66 -0.36
CA ASP A 23 4.74 9.76 0.11
C ASP A 23 3.74 10.01 -1.05
N HIS A 24 4.15 10.78 -2.05
CA HIS A 24 3.34 10.99 -3.24
C HIS A 24 3.09 9.71 -4.04
N VAL A 25 4.01 8.75 -3.99
CA VAL A 25 3.96 7.53 -4.81
C VAL A 25 3.46 6.32 -4.03
N ASP A 26 3.80 6.23 -2.73
CA ASP A 26 3.62 5.08 -1.84
C ASP A 26 2.25 5.05 -1.17
N GLY A 27 1.77 3.85 -0.90
CA GLY A 27 0.64 3.58 -0.01
C GLY A 27 -0.73 3.80 -0.64
N LYS A 28 -1.72 3.86 0.26
CA LYS A 28 -3.15 3.91 -0.08
C LYS A 28 -3.53 5.20 -0.84
N ASP A 29 -2.98 6.32 -0.39
CA ASP A 29 -3.26 7.64 -0.97
C ASP A 29 -2.17 8.06 -1.98
N GLY A 30 -1.20 7.19 -2.20
CA GLY A 30 -0.13 7.38 -3.17
C GLY A 30 -0.59 7.15 -4.61
N TRP A 31 0.10 7.77 -5.55
CA TRP A 31 -0.25 7.73 -6.96
C TRP A 31 -0.28 6.30 -7.55
N LEU A 32 0.59 5.41 -7.07
CA LEU A 32 0.64 4.01 -7.53
C LEU A 32 -0.48 3.13 -6.96
N GLY A 33 -1.06 3.46 -5.80
CA GLY A 33 -1.98 2.59 -5.07
C GLY A 33 -1.33 1.26 -4.65
N ARG A 34 -0.03 1.29 -4.32
CA ARG A 34 0.81 0.13 -3.95
C ARG A 34 1.63 0.45 -2.72
N ALA A 35 2.01 -0.58 -1.97
CA ALA A 35 3.06 -0.46 -0.97
C ALA A 35 4.44 -0.61 -1.64
N LEU A 36 5.31 0.39 -1.49
CA LEU A 36 6.64 0.37 -2.10
C LEU A 36 7.63 -0.49 -1.33
N GLY A 37 7.65 -0.35 -0.02
CA GLY A 37 8.45 -1.20 0.86
C GLY A 37 7.58 -2.17 1.64
N THR A 38 8.20 -3.10 2.36
CA THR A 38 7.49 -4.01 3.25
C THR A 38 6.79 -3.22 4.36
N GLN A 39 5.48 -3.28 4.39
CA GLN A 39 4.61 -2.55 5.31
C GLN A 39 3.54 -3.48 5.87
N THR A 40 3.12 -3.23 7.11
CA THR A 40 2.01 -3.96 7.74
C THR A 40 0.78 -3.07 7.77
N TRP A 41 -0.35 -3.60 7.30
CA TRP A 41 -1.61 -2.90 7.19
C TRP A 41 -2.75 -3.68 7.84
N ASP A 42 -3.75 -2.96 8.31
CA ASP A 42 -5.02 -3.53 8.78
C ASP A 42 -6.13 -3.15 7.79
N LEU A 43 -6.80 -4.16 7.25
CA LEU A 43 -8.04 -4.03 6.49
C LEU A 43 -9.21 -4.40 7.39
N VAL A 44 -10.18 -3.53 7.48
CA VAL A 44 -11.37 -3.71 8.30
C VAL A 44 -12.60 -3.69 7.40
N LEU A 45 -13.49 -4.67 7.58
CA LEU A 45 -14.71 -4.84 6.82
C LEU A 45 -15.87 -5.10 7.76
N ASP A 46 -17.07 -4.75 7.33
CA ASP A 46 -18.31 -5.01 8.11
C ASP A 46 -18.81 -6.44 7.92
N GLU A 47 -18.48 -7.07 6.78
CA GLU A 47 -18.89 -8.42 6.42
C GLU A 47 -17.84 -9.14 5.58
N PHE A 48 -17.96 -10.48 5.47
CA PHE A 48 -17.20 -11.25 4.51
C PHE A 48 -17.77 -11.09 3.10
N PRO A 49 -17.00 -10.60 2.11
CA PRO A 49 -17.46 -10.58 0.72
C PRO A 49 -17.64 -12.01 0.18
N CYS A 50 -18.72 -12.25 -0.57
CA CYS A 50 -19.04 -13.57 -1.12
C CYS A 50 -17.95 -14.12 -2.05
N GLU A 51 -17.28 -13.24 -2.79
CA GLU A 51 -16.22 -13.58 -3.76
C GLU A 51 -14.84 -13.75 -3.14
N GLY A 52 -14.70 -13.55 -1.83
CA GLY A 52 -13.41 -13.48 -1.13
C GLY A 52 -12.99 -12.04 -0.84
N ILE A 53 -11.97 -11.91 0.02
CA ILE A 53 -11.43 -10.61 0.43
C ILE A 53 -10.29 -10.23 -0.51
N ARG A 54 -10.47 -9.14 -1.23
CA ARG A 54 -9.43 -8.55 -2.05
C ARG A 54 -8.53 -7.68 -1.17
N ILE A 55 -7.24 -7.96 -1.19
CA ILE A 55 -6.26 -7.24 -0.37
C ILE A 55 -5.74 -6.02 -1.14
N PRO A 56 -5.92 -4.80 -0.61
CA PRO A 56 -5.39 -3.60 -1.23
C PRO A 56 -3.86 -3.56 -1.13
N LEU A 57 -3.25 -2.60 -1.84
CA LEU A 57 -1.82 -2.29 -1.76
C LEU A 57 -0.89 -3.43 -2.20
N PRO A 58 -1.04 -3.95 -3.43
CA PRO A 58 -0.15 -4.98 -3.93
C PRO A 58 1.33 -4.51 -3.95
N PRO A 59 2.29 -5.47 -3.98
CA PRO A 59 2.10 -6.92 -3.88
C PRO A 59 1.82 -7.39 -2.45
N LEU A 60 0.92 -8.37 -2.29
CA LEU A 60 0.70 -9.04 -1.02
C LEU A 60 1.87 -9.99 -0.74
N GLN A 61 2.44 -9.91 0.46
CA GLN A 61 3.50 -10.83 0.90
C GLN A 61 2.92 -11.96 1.77
N SER A 62 2.09 -11.60 2.77
CA SER A 62 1.50 -12.58 3.68
C SER A 62 0.30 -12.00 4.44
N VAL A 63 -0.50 -12.88 5.02
CA VAL A 63 -1.56 -12.52 5.97
C VAL A 63 -1.11 -12.91 7.37
N THR A 64 -1.07 -11.95 8.28
CA THR A 64 -0.66 -12.20 9.67
C THR A 64 -1.79 -12.84 10.47
N TYR A 65 -3.03 -12.34 10.29
CA TYR A 65 -4.24 -12.94 10.84
C TYR A 65 -5.48 -12.48 10.07
N LEU A 66 -6.50 -13.33 10.12
CA LEU A 66 -7.88 -13.01 9.76
C LEU A 66 -8.76 -13.29 10.97
N ARG A 67 -9.50 -12.29 11.44
CA ARG A 67 -10.38 -12.38 12.62
C ARG A 67 -11.76 -11.87 12.28
N TYR A 68 -12.73 -12.39 13.02
CA TYR A 68 -14.11 -11.92 12.94
C TYR A 68 -14.76 -11.90 14.32
N VAL A 69 -15.81 -11.11 14.47
CA VAL A 69 -16.63 -11.08 15.70
C VAL A 69 -17.69 -12.18 15.64
N SER A 70 -17.58 -13.14 16.56
CA SER A 70 -18.55 -14.25 16.65
C SER A 70 -19.95 -13.77 17.05
N PRO A 71 -21.02 -14.20 16.37
CA PRO A 71 -22.37 -13.84 16.73
C PRO A 71 -22.83 -14.48 18.04
N GLU A 72 -22.19 -15.58 18.46
CA GLU A 72 -22.55 -16.31 19.68
C GLU A 72 -21.95 -15.69 20.93
N THR A 73 -20.71 -15.20 20.84
CA THR A 73 -19.96 -14.72 22.00
C THR A 73 -19.72 -13.21 22.01
N GLY A 74 -19.83 -12.55 20.86
CA GLY A 74 -19.45 -11.15 20.68
C GLY A 74 -17.94 -10.90 20.76
N LEU A 75 -17.12 -11.95 20.72
CA LEU A 75 -15.67 -11.88 20.84
C LEU A 75 -14.98 -12.15 19.50
N ASP A 76 -13.77 -11.65 19.37
CA ASP A 76 -12.91 -11.90 18.20
C ASP A 76 -12.50 -13.39 18.16
N VAL A 77 -12.75 -14.03 17.02
CA VAL A 77 -12.31 -15.38 16.69
C VAL A 77 -11.29 -15.29 15.55
N THR A 78 -10.14 -15.97 15.71
CA THR A 78 -9.11 -16.02 14.68
C THR A 78 -9.31 -17.25 13.80
N LEU A 79 -9.34 -17.04 12.47
CA LEU A 79 -9.37 -18.09 11.47
C LEU A 79 -7.95 -18.62 11.20
N THR A 80 -7.87 -19.87 10.78
CA THR A 80 -6.61 -20.58 10.50
C THR A 80 -6.38 -20.66 9.00
N GLU A 81 -5.24 -20.16 8.55
CA GLU A 81 -4.81 -20.29 7.15
C GLU A 81 -4.68 -21.76 6.73
N ASN A 82 -4.99 -22.05 5.47
CA ASN A 82 -5.04 -23.40 4.88
C ASN A 82 -6.11 -24.35 5.45
N THR A 83 -6.91 -23.90 6.41
CA THR A 83 -8.06 -24.64 6.97
C THR A 83 -9.35 -23.87 6.73
N ASP A 84 -9.43 -22.66 7.26
CA ASP A 84 -10.62 -21.82 7.20
C ASP A 84 -10.58 -20.89 5.99
N TYR A 85 -9.40 -20.53 5.51
CA TYR A 85 -9.18 -19.68 4.35
C TYR A 85 -7.88 -20.02 3.61
N LEU A 86 -7.80 -19.58 2.35
CA LEU A 86 -6.61 -19.69 1.50
C LEU A 86 -6.14 -18.29 1.10
N VAL A 87 -4.84 -18.11 0.94
CA VAL A 87 -4.24 -16.84 0.52
C VAL A 87 -3.62 -16.98 -0.86
N ASP A 88 -3.99 -16.11 -1.78
CA ASP A 88 -3.33 -15.94 -3.07
C ASP A 88 -2.44 -14.69 -3.04
N VAL A 89 -1.14 -14.92 -2.94
CA VAL A 89 -0.09 -13.88 -2.98
C VAL A 89 0.43 -13.62 -4.39
N TYR A 90 0.04 -14.43 -5.38
CA TYR A 90 0.55 -14.34 -6.75
C TYR A 90 -0.25 -13.38 -7.63
N SER A 91 -1.55 -13.26 -7.35
CA SER A 91 -2.40 -12.30 -8.03
C SER A 91 -2.14 -10.87 -7.55
N GLU A 92 -2.32 -9.91 -8.43
CA GLU A 92 -2.27 -8.48 -8.10
C GLU A 92 -3.61 -7.81 -8.47
N PRO A 93 -4.40 -7.43 -7.48
CA PRO A 93 -4.20 -7.54 -6.02
C PRO A 93 -4.28 -8.97 -5.50
N GLY A 94 -3.68 -9.24 -4.33
CA GLY A 94 -3.78 -10.50 -3.64
C GLY A 94 -5.19 -10.78 -3.11
N TRP A 95 -5.51 -12.04 -2.84
CA TRP A 95 -6.83 -12.46 -2.39
C TRP A 95 -6.77 -13.38 -1.17
N ILE A 96 -7.82 -13.30 -0.33
CA ILE A 96 -8.12 -14.30 0.68
C ILE A 96 -9.44 -14.95 0.30
N MET A 97 -9.41 -16.23 0.06
CA MET A 97 -10.57 -17.03 -0.34
C MET A 97 -11.07 -17.88 0.82
N PRO A 98 -12.38 -18.09 0.97
CA PRO A 98 -12.89 -19.00 1.99
C PRO A 98 -12.40 -20.42 1.75
N GLY A 99 -12.21 -21.18 2.82
CA GLY A 99 -11.95 -22.62 2.76
C GLY A 99 -13.18 -23.42 2.31
N ALA A 100 -13.09 -24.74 2.38
CA ALA A 100 -14.12 -25.65 1.88
C ALA A 100 -15.52 -25.45 2.55
N ASN A 101 -15.55 -24.93 3.77
CA ASN A 101 -16.80 -24.70 4.52
C ASN A 101 -17.40 -23.31 4.30
N GLY A 102 -16.80 -22.48 3.45
CA GLY A 102 -17.19 -21.08 3.25
C GLY A 102 -16.81 -20.18 4.43
N TRP A 103 -17.29 -18.94 4.42
CA TRP A 103 -17.11 -18.02 5.53
C TRP A 103 -18.03 -18.36 6.71
N PRO A 104 -17.55 -18.20 7.96
CA PRO A 104 -18.41 -18.36 9.14
C PRO A 104 -19.47 -17.27 9.22
N ALA A 105 -20.54 -17.53 9.96
CA ALA A 105 -21.47 -16.50 10.35
C ALA A 105 -20.77 -15.49 11.29
N ILE A 106 -21.05 -14.21 11.09
CA ILE A 106 -20.48 -13.13 11.87
C ILE A 106 -21.57 -12.34 12.60
N MET A 107 -21.17 -11.59 13.63
CA MET A 107 -22.06 -10.65 14.31
C MET A 107 -22.38 -9.48 13.37
N ASP A 108 -23.65 -9.09 13.29
CA ASP A 108 -24.09 -7.91 12.55
C ASP A 108 -23.68 -6.64 13.30
N THR A 109 -22.46 -6.18 12.99
CA THR A 109 -21.87 -4.98 13.58
C THR A 109 -20.82 -4.38 12.63
N ILE A 110 -20.55 -3.09 12.78
CA ILE A 110 -19.46 -2.43 12.06
C ILE A 110 -18.10 -3.04 12.44
N ASN A 111 -17.19 -3.11 11.49
CA ASN A 111 -15.82 -3.62 11.70
C ASN A 111 -15.79 -5.07 12.21
N ALA A 112 -16.74 -5.90 11.75
CA ALA A 112 -16.88 -7.28 12.19
C ALA A 112 -15.73 -8.19 11.71
N VAL A 113 -15.06 -7.84 10.63
CA VAL A 113 -13.95 -8.62 10.05
C VAL A 113 -12.68 -7.78 10.02
N ARG A 114 -11.56 -8.35 10.46
CA ARG A 114 -10.25 -7.68 10.52
C ARG A 114 -9.18 -8.57 9.92
N VAL A 115 -8.45 -8.02 8.97
CA VAL A 115 -7.31 -8.67 8.31
C VAL A 115 -6.07 -7.86 8.59
N ARG A 116 -5.04 -8.47 9.17
CA ARG A 116 -3.70 -7.89 9.19
C ARG A 116 -2.83 -8.59 8.17
N PHE A 117 -2.22 -7.81 7.30
CA PHE A 117 -1.41 -8.32 6.22
C PHE A 117 -0.11 -7.53 6.04
N VAL A 118 0.85 -8.17 5.42
CA VAL A 118 2.11 -7.56 5.01
C VAL A 118 2.10 -7.41 3.50
N ALA A 119 2.35 -6.21 3.04
CA ALA A 119 2.37 -5.87 1.61
C ALA A 119 3.61 -5.06 1.26
N GLY A 120 3.90 -4.96 -0.03
CA GLY A 120 5.01 -4.20 -0.58
C GLY A 120 6.09 -5.07 -1.18
N TYR A 121 7.04 -4.43 -1.82
CA TYR A 121 8.17 -5.12 -2.43
C TYR A 121 9.25 -5.40 -1.40
N GLU A 122 9.82 -6.61 -1.39
CA GLU A 122 11.05 -6.91 -0.66
C GLU A 122 12.22 -6.05 -1.20
N THR A 123 12.24 -5.89 -2.52
CA THR A 123 13.17 -4.99 -3.21
C THR A 123 12.38 -4.12 -4.18
N VAL A 124 12.33 -2.83 -3.89
CA VAL A 124 11.61 -1.86 -4.74
C VAL A 124 12.20 -1.88 -6.16
N PRO A 125 11.36 -2.04 -7.20
CA PRO A 125 11.82 -2.07 -8.59
C PRO A 125 12.63 -0.82 -8.97
N PRO A 126 13.72 -0.97 -9.76
CA PRO A 126 14.58 0.15 -10.12
C PRO A 126 13.85 1.31 -10.82
N ALA A 127 12.83 1.00 -11.63
CA ALA A 127 12.01 2.03 -12.30
C ALA A 127 11.27 2.93 -11.30
N ILE A 128 10.71 2.35 -10.22
CA ILE A 128 10.05 3.11 -9.16
C ILE A 128 11.07 3.96 -8.40
N LYS A 129 12.21 3.37 -8.01
CA LYS A 129 13.29 4.13 -7.36
C LYS A 129 13.74 5.32 -8.21
N HIS A 130 13.91 5.10 -9.51
CA HIS A 130 14.31 6.16 -10.43
C HIS A 130 13.25 7.25 -10.55
N ALA A 131 11.97 6.88 -10.60
CA ALA A 131 10.86 7.82 -10.63
C ALA A 131 10.81 8.68 -9.36
N VAL A 132 10.98 8.08 -8.17
CA VAL A 132 11.05 8.81 -6.90
C VAL A 132 12.24 9.77 -6.88
N MET A 133 13.42 9.34 -7.38
CA MET A 133 14.60 10.23 -7.48
C MET A 133 14.36 11.41 -8.43
N LEU A 134 13.71 11.20 -9.57
CA LEU A 134 13.37 12.28 -10.50
C LEU A 134 12.36 13.25 -9.88
N LEU A 135 11.39 12.73 -9.16
CA LEU A 135 10.38 13.56 -8.48
C LEU A 135 11.00 14.36 -7.33
N ALA A 136 11.87 13.75 -6.53
CA ALA A 136 12.62 14.44 -5.49
C ALA A 136 13.53 15.55 -6.06
N ALA A 137 14.21 15.29 -7.17
CA ALA A 137 15.02 16.30 -7.86
C ALA A 137 14.14 17.45 -8.38
N HIS A 138 12.96 17.14 -8.93
CA HIS A 138 12.00 18.16 -9.36
C HIS A 138 11.55 19.05 -8.19
N TYR A 139 11.24 18.47 -7.01
CA TYR A 139 10.89 19.23 -5.82
C TYR A 139 12.06 20.09 -5.32
N TYR A 140 13.28 19.55 -5.36
CA TYR A 140 14.48 20.27 -4.96
C TYR A 140 14.75 21.49 -5.85
N GLU A 141 14.57 21.36 -7.15
CA GLU A 141 14.77 22.46 -8.12
C GLU A 141 13.66 23.52 -8.05
N ASN A 142 12.43 23.11 -7.71
CA ASN A 142 11.26 23.99 -7.65
C ASN A 142 10.82 24.26 -6.21
N ARG A 143 11.69 24.87 -5.41
CA ARG A 143 11.48 25.13 -3.97
C ARG A 143 10.18 25.86 -3.64
N GLU A 144 9.71 26.75 -4.50
CA GLU A 144 8.47 27.51 -4.30
C GLU A 144 7.20 26.64 -4.32
N SER A 145 7.21 25.53 -5.04
CA SER A 145 6.07 24.63 -5.16
C SER A 145 5.86 23.73 -3.92
N VAL A 146 6.92 23.50 -3.13
CA VAL A 146 6.89 22.64 -1.94
C VAL A 146 6.34 23.37 -0.71
N VAL A 147 6.45 24.71 -0.69
CA VAL A 147 6.04 25.55 0.47
C VAL A 147 4.51 25.67 0.60
N LEU A 148 3.74 25.33 -0.44
CA LEU A 148 2.28 25.58 -0.49
C LEU A 148 1.40 24.37 -0.16
N ASP A 149 1.93 23.24 0.34
CA ASP A 149 1.14 22.03 0.68
C ASP A 149 0.22 21.56 -0.46
N VAL A 150 0.52 21.95 -1.70
CA VAL A 150 -0.20 21.57 -2.90
C VAL A 150 0.52 20.38 -3.52
N LYS A 151 -0.04 19.18 -3.35
CA LYS A 151 0.40 18.01 -4.14
C LYS A 151 0.33 18.41 -5.61
N PRO A 152 1.44 18.36 -6.37
CA PRO A 152 1.39 18.70 -7.78
C PRO A 152 0.42 17.74 -8.48
N THR A 153 -0.62 18.30 -9.07
CA THR A 153 -1.70 17.52 -9.73
C THR A 153 -1.20 16.83 -11.00
N VAL A 154 -0.05 17.24 -11.51
CA VAL A 154 0.54 16.71 -12.76
C VAL A 154 1.98 16.26 -12.49
N LEU A 155 2.21 14.98 -12.66
CA LEU A 155 3.57 14.41 -12.61
C LEU A 155 4.39 14.88 -13.81
N PRO A 156 5.72 15.10 -13.65
CA PRO A 156 6.60 15.24 -14.81
C PRO A 156 6.44 14.04 -15.76
N GLN A 157 6.38 14.29 -17.07
CA GLN A 157 6.11 13.22 -18.06
C GLN A 157 7.03 12.01 -17.93
N ALA A 158 8.29 12.23 -17.60
CA ALA A 158 9.26 11.15 -17.38
C ALA A 158 8.91 10.28 -16.16
N VAL A 159 8.40 10.88 -15.08
CA VAL A 159 7.96 10.17 -13.87
C VAL A 159 6.70 9.37 -14.18
N ASP A 160 5.71 9.99 -14.85
CA ASP A 160 4.49 9.32 -15.26
C ASP A 160 4.78 8.09 -16.14
N ALA A 161 5.62 8.23 -17.15
CA ALA A 161 6.01 7.13 -18.04
C ALA A 161 6.65 5.93 -17.31
N LEU A 162 7.40 6.17 -16.23
CA LEU A 162 8.01 5.12 -15.43
C LEU A 162 7.02 4.44 -14.48
N LEU A 163 6.04 5.17 -13.95
CA LEU A 163 5.12 4.70 -12.94
C LEU A 163 3.84 4.11 -13.53
N TYR A 164 3.34 4.67 -14.64
CA TYR A 164 2.06 4.31 -15.27
C TYR A 164 1.87 2.79 -15.47
N PRO A 165 2.85 2.01 -15.99
CA PRO A 165 2.69 0.58 -16.19
C PRO A 165 2.56 -0.24 -14.90
N ARG A 166 2.84 0.39 -13.74
CA ARG A 166 2.85 -0.26 -12.43
C ARG A 166 1.72 0.21 -11.52
N ARG A 167 0.90 1.13 -12.00
CA ARG A 167 -0.22 1.67 -11.24
C ARG A 167 -1.27 0.60 -11.00
N ASN A 168 -1.73 0.50 -9.74
CA ASN A 168 -2.91 -0.29 -9.41
C ASN A 168 -4.16 0.54 -9.77
N TRP A 169 -4.90 0.12 -10.77
CA TRP A 169 -6.12 0.80 -11.25
C TRP A 169 -7.39 0.35 -10.55
N LEU A 170 -7.25 -0.62 -9.66
CA LEU A 170 -8.38 -1.28 -9.03
C LEU A 170 -8.53 -0.77 -7.58
N HIS A 171 -9.03 0.44 -7.42
CA HIS A 171 -9.44 1.00 -6.13
C HIS A 171 -10.89 0.65 -5.84
#